data_80cc420249bd3023f141155c8f3771f7
#
_entry.id   80cc420249bd3023f141155c8f3771f7
#
_cell.length_a   1.000
_cell.length_b   1.000
_cell.length_c   1.000
_cell.angle_alpha   90.00
_cell.angle_beta   90.00
_cell.angle_gamma   90.00
#
_symmetry.space_group_name_H-M   'P 1'
#
loop_
_entity.id
_entity.type
_entity.pdbx_description
1 polymer ?
#
loop_
_entity_poly.entity_id
_entity_poly.type
_entity_poly.pdbx_seq_one_letter_code
_entity_poly.pdbx_strand_id
1 'polypeptide(L)'
;MPTQTLAQNKLLPLTSVDGVYSPPKGKGEMKFSFAWPEPSAEFAGFQFSFRVQTFENAYAIDPARTRIERTGDHLRYLCQGFTWAGGQEKMPGQLTAELQRTADGSVEWRVSAQMDQPVKSISTVVRGIPRGELSLAGESFFNPHDDENIFEYPQLFGRLATPLIVIKKPLGGFFELSARQTEVRPARFFLQPGPDSYRAELVYEQAGWDKRKQVQSCLWHLGAAPTYEAIAKPYFAHVAQAYKLPAYATRSDVPAWLRDTKLVVALHGAHWTGYIFNDYAKQLAILRWVATQIDPKQVLVFLPGWDGRYYWNYPLYQTDPRMGGDKGFRQLIDEGHKLGFHFSAMFGTNSANRELPVFKQFADAITEHVDGDRWDLNWVDWDNDRHGDGWMPVMNIGVASWRNYLRDRIDRVITDYHVDSYFMDIAGLWENNPKADMYVGTQQLVADLGRRHPGVLPIAEMQYDALLSVFPLSQVPRYSQYPAGFYAYVDDYNHLSTPAPSSGSTGVHEYGFSNPRSITATQRPIPTITFAGDTFDKYREQIAQSIQAAKARKVE
;
A
#
# COMPACT_ATOMS: atom_id res chain seq x y z
N MET A 1 -11.35 41.86 -16.26
CA MET A 1 -11.23 40.41 -16.51
C MET A 1 -12.61 39.90 -16.85
N PRO A 2 -12.81 39.10 -17.91
CA PRO A 2 -14.11 38.51 -18.13
C PRO A 2 -14.42 37.51 -17.01
N THR A 3 -15.43 37.79 -16.24
CA THR A 3 -15.98 36.89 -15.26
C THR A 3 -17.08 36.08 -15.92
N GLN A 4 -16.88 34.77 -16.08
CA GLN A 4 -17.91 33.90 -16.61
C GLN A 4 -18.63 33.23 -15.42
N THR A 5 -19.96 33.17 -15.52
CA THR A 5 -20.74 32.36 -14.57
C THR A 5 -20.89 30.95 -15.12
N LEU A 6 -20.97 29.95 -14.25
CA LEU A 6 -21.19 28.54 -14.65
C LEU A 6 -22.50 28.36 -15.45
N ALA A 7 -23.49 29.23 -15.24
CA ALA A 7 -24.72 29.21 -16.02
C ALA A 7 -24.50 29.47 -17.54
N GLN A 8 -23.35 30.04 -17.91
CA GLN A 8 -22.94 30.26 -19.30
C GLN A 8 -22.10 29.13 -19.88
N ASN A 9 -21.66 28.18 -19.05
CA ASN A 9 -20.90 27.01 -19.49
C ASN A 9 -21.86 25.89 -19.89
N LYS A 10 -21.53 25.19 -20.97
CA LYS A 10 -22.29 24.00 -21.38
C LYS A 10 -22.30 22.98 -20.26
N LEU A 11 -23.48 22.63 -19.80
CA LEU A 11 -23.68 21.41 -19.05
C LEU A 11 -23.44 20.23 -20.00
N LEU A 12 -22.61 19.27 -19.63
CA LEU A 12 -22.44 18.08 -20.45
C LEU A 12 -23.70 17.24 -20.37
N PRO A 13 -24.22 16.77 -21.51
CA PRO A 13 -25.33 15.83 -21.49
C PRO A 13 -24.90 14.54 -20.79
N LEU A 14 -25.73 14.03 -19.91
CA LEU A 14 -25.50 12.85 -19.09
C LEU A 14 -25.21 11.55 -19.86
N THR A 15 -25.43 11.54 -21.15
CA THR A 15 -25.57 10.32 -21.94
C THR A 15 -24.56 10.14 -23.05
N SER A 16 -23.66 11.09 -23.32
CA SER A 16 -22.98 11.02 -24.62
C SER A 16 -21.47 10.79 -24.58
N VAL A 17 -20.74 11.38 -23.68
CA VAL A 17 -19.28 11.33 -23.74
C VAL A 17 -18.69 10.57 -22.56
N ASP A 18 -19.42 10.54 -21.47
CA ASP A 18 -18.93 9.93 -20.24
C ASP A 18 -19.14 8.41 -20.19
N GLY A 19 -19.84 7.85 -21.16
CA GLY A 19 -20.38 6.49 -21.07
C GLY A 19 -21.41 6.39 -19.93
N VAL A 20 -22.54 5.80 -20.18
CA VAL A 20 -23.43 5.37 -19.09
C VAL A 20 -22.70 4.25 -18.36
N TYR A 21 -22.48 4.40 -17.06
CA TYR A 21 -21.99 3.30 -16.25
C TYR A 21 -22.91 2.09 -16.40
N SER A 22 -22.40 1.04 -17.01
CA SER A 22 -23.08 -0.24 -17.04
C SER A 22 -22.64 -1.02 -15.81
N PRO A 23 -23.56 -1.43 -14.92
CA PRO A 23 -23.18 -2.24 -13.77
C PRO A 23 -22.46 -3.51 -14.23
N PRO A 24 -21.46 -4.01 -13.49
CA PRO A 24 -20.76 -5.23 -13.81
C PRO A 24 -21.77 -6.35 -14.00
N LYS A 25 -21.67 -7.08 -15.10
CA LYS A 25 -22.55 -8.24 -15.37
C LYS A 25 -22.42 -9.25 -14.22
N GLY A 26 -23.50 -9.49 -13.50
CA GLY A 26 -23.63 -10.62 -12.58
C GLY A 26 -23.66 -10.34 -11.08
N LYS A 27 -23.58 -9.09 -10.64
CA LYS A 27 -23.82 -8.75 -9.22
C LYS A 27 -24.96 -7.76 -9.15
N GLY A 28 -26.11 -8.15 -8.66
CA GLY A 28 -27.34 -7.36 -8.62
C GLY A 28 -27.31 -6.01 -7.87
N GLU A 29 -26.15 -5.40 -7.74
CA GLU A 29 -25.96 -4.06 -7.22
C GLU A 29 -26.09 -3.04 -8.34
N MET A 30 -27.21 -2.33 -8.36
CA MET A 30 -27.33 -1.14 -9.18
C MET A 30 -26.42 -0.05 -8.60
N LYS A 31 -25.27 0.16 -9.21
CA LYS A 31 -24.52 1.40 -8.99
C LYS A 31 -25.20 2.47 -9.84
N PHE A 32 -25.89 3.36 -9.20
CA PHE A 32 -26.46 4.53 -9.86
C PHE A 32 -25.32 5.51 -10.19
N SER A 33 -25.04 5.70 -11.47
CA SER A 33 -24.44 6.98 -11.87
C SER A 33 -25.55 8.02 -11.76
N PHE A 34 -25.50 8.81 -10.72
CA PHE A 34 -26.46 9.91 -10.61
C PHE A 34 -26.24 10.86 -11.78
N ALA A 35 -27.34 11.11 -12.51
CA ALA A 35 -27.48 12.20 -13.44
C ALA A 35 -27.42 13.54 -12.69
N TRP A 36 -26.26 13.89 -12.16
CA TRP A 36 -26.06 15.21 -11.62
C TRP A 36 -25.81 16.17 -12.78
N PRO A 37 -26.45 17.35 -12.79
CA PRO A 37 -25.92 18.43 -13.58
C PRO A 37 -24.52 18.73 -13.03
N GLU A 38 -23.49 18.40 -13.80
CA GLU A 38 -22.10 18.69 -13.45
C GLU A 38 -21.69 19.98 -14.18
N PRO A 39 -21.84 21.16 -13.55
CA PRO A 39 -21.40 22.40 -14.15
C PRO A 39 -19.89 22.33 -14.31
N SER A 40 -19.42 22.46 -15.54
CA SER A 40 -18.01 22.36 -15.88
C SER A 40 -17.51 23.57 -16.66
N ALA A 41 -16.22 23.86 -16.53
CA ALA A 41 -15.53 24.81 -17.37
C ALA A 41 -14.33 24.16 -18.05
N GLU A 42 -14.11 24.55 -19.30
CA GLU A 42 -12.93 24.13 -20.02
C GLU A 42 -11.68 24.87 -19.54
N PHE A 43 -10.58 24.15 -19.36
CA PHE A 43 -9.26 24.72 -19.08
C PHE A 43 -8.18 23.81 -19.65
N ALA A 44 -7.28 24.38 -20.44
CA ALA A 44 -6.15 23.68 -21.07
C ALA A 44 -6.54 22.42 -21.87
N GLY A 45 -7.73 22.41 -22.48
CA GLY A 45 -8.25 21.28 -23.27
C GLY A 45 -9.01 20.22 -22.46
N PHE A 46 -9.17 20.41 -21.15
CA PHE A 46 -9.92 19.52 -20.27
C PHE A 46 -11.14 20.24 -19.69
N GLN A 47 -12.15 19.47 -19.30
CA GLN A 47 -13.30 20.02 -18.60
C GLN A 47 -13.26 19.62 -17.12
N PHE A 48 -13.41 20.62 -16.24
CA PHE A 48 -13.34 20.43 -14.79
C PHE A 48 -14.68 20.72 -14.13
N SER A 49 -15.07 19.85 -13.20
CA SER A 49 -16.16 20.08 -12.25
C SER A 49 -15.78 19.54 -10.89
N PHE A 50 -16.51 19.94 -9.84
CA PHE A 50 -16.15 19.65 -8.46
C PHE A 50 -17.35 19.19 -7.66
N ARG A 51 -17.08 18.28 -6.72
CA ARG A 51 -18.06 17.77 -5.76
C ARG A 51 -17.44 17.77 -4.36
N VAL A 52 -18.30 17.87 -3.36
CA VAL A 52 -17.93 17.72 -1.95
C VAL A 52 -18.80 16.63 -1.34
N GLN A 53 -18.20 15.78 -0.53
CA GLN A 53 -18.93 14.76 0.23
C GLN A 53 -18.78 15.02 1.71
N THR A 54 -19.87 14.94 2.43
CA THR A 54 -19.91 14.82 3.89
C THR A 54 -20.07 13.35 4.26
N PHE A 55 -20.21 13.05 5.55
CA PHE A 55 -20.51 11.68 5.99
C PHE A 55 -21.96 11.27 5.70
N GLU A 56 -22.80 12.20 5.32
CA GLU A 56 -24.24 11.96 5.08
C GLU A 56 -24.62 12.01 3.61
N ASN A 57 -23.97 12.87 2.81
CA ASN A 57 -24.41 13.11 1.44
C ASN A 57 -23.27 13.63 0.53
N ALA A 58 -23.53 13.59 -0.79
CA ALA A 58 -22.68 14.16 -1.83
C ALA A 58 -23.34 15.41 -2.43
N TYR A 59 -22.54 16.43 -2.67
CA TYR A 59 -22.99 17.74 -3.15
C TYR A 59 -22.20 18.18 -4.37
N ALA A 60 -22.91 18.68 -5.38
CA ALA A 60 -22.33 19.40 -6.49
C ALA A 60 -22.27 20.90 -6.19
N ILE A 61 -21.39 21.63 -6.86
CA ILE A 61 -21.37 23.10 -6.80
C ILE A 61 -22.66 23.69 -7.40
N ASP A 62 -23.24 24.73 -6.78
CA ASP A 62 -24.42 25.39 -7.31
C ASP A 62 -24.04 26.33 -8.47
N PRO A 63 -24.50 26.07 -9.72
CA PRO A 63 -24.16 26.89 -10.87
C PRO A 63 -24.58 28.38 -10.71
N ALA A 64 -25.72 28.61 -10.07
CA ALA A 64 -26.24 29.96 -9.86
C ALA A 64 -25.44 30.79 -8.84
N ARG A 65 -24.63 30.10 -8.00
CA ARG A 65 -23.82 30.70 -6.93
C ARG A 65 -22.31 30.50 -7.16
N THR A 66 -21.90 30.12 -8.37
CA THR A 66 -20.51 29.90 -8.74
C THR A 66 -20.05 30.89 -9.78
N ARG A 67 -18.96 31.58 -9.50
CA ARG A 67 -18.26 32.47 -10.41
C ARG A 67 -16.94 31.84 -10.84
N ILE A 68 -16.61 31.96 -12.14
CA ILE A 68 -15.33 31.51 -12.68
C ILE A 68 -14.55 32.73 -13.14
N GLU A 69 -13.33 32.85 -12.68
CA GLU A 69 -12.37 33.88 -13.05
C GLU A 69 -11.25 33.26 -13.87
N ARG A 70 -10.94 33.83 -15.03
CA ARG A 70 -9.85 33.39 -15.89
C ARG A 70 -8.85 34.52 -16.11
N THR A 71 -7.57 34.25 -15.88
CA THR A 71 -6.48 35.21 -16.08
C THR A 71 -5.26 34.48 -16.63
N GLY A 72 -5.04 34.59 -17.95
CA GLY A 72 -3.93 33.89 -18.61
C GLY A 72 -4.00 32.37 -18.36
N ASP A 73 -2.94 31.85 -17.79
CA ASP A 73 -2.80 30.43 -17.46
C ASP A 73 -3.43 30.03 -16.10
N HIS A 74 -4.32 30.85 -15.55
CA HIS A 74 -5.03 30.58 -14.29
C HIS A 74 -6.53 30.54 -14.48
N LEU A 75 -7.17 29.58 -13.83
CA LEU A 75 -8.64 29.47 -13.72
C LEU A 75 -9.00 29.30 -12.25
N ARG A 76 -9.96 30.07 -11.76
CA ARG A 76 -10.44 30.04 -10.39
C ARG A 76 -11.94 29.88 -10.32
N TYR A 77 -12.39 28.87 -9.57
CA TYR A 77 -13.80 28.71 -9.21
C TYR A 77 -14.04 29.31 -7.82
N LEU A 78 -15.09 30.08 -7.70
CA LEU A 78 -15.56 30.68 -6.45
C LEU A 78 -17.03 30.31 -6.27
N CYS A 79 -17.29 29.26 -5.53
CA CYS A 79 -18.64 28.76 -5.26
C CYS A 79 -19.07 29.18 -3.85
N GLN A 80 -20.30 29.73 -3.74
CA GLN A 80 -20.90 30.20 -2.50
C GLN A 80 -22.10 29.34 -2.05
N GLY A 81 -22.17 28.09 -2.49
CA GLY A 81 -23.22 27.14 -2.12
C GLY A 81 -23.22 25.90 -2.97
N PHE A 82 -23.84 24.88 -2.47
CA PHE A 82 -23.93 23.56 -3.07
C PHE A 82 -25.36 23.20 -3.40
N THR A 83 -25.51 22.13 -4.20
CA THR A 83 -26.80 21.58 -4.58
C THR A 83 -26.76 20.05 -4.53
N TRP A 84 -27.91 19.43 -4.31
CA TRP A 84 -28.09 17.98 -4.33
C TRP A 84 -29.49 17.62 -4.85
N ALA A 85 -29.87 16.34 -4.86
CA ALA A 85 -31.15 15.85 -5.39
C ALA A 85 -31.44 16.38 -6.83
N GLY A 86 -30.45 16.24 -7.73
CA GLY A 86 -30.62 16.71 -9.12
C GLY A 86 -30.68 18.23 -9.27
N GLY A 87 -30.22 19.00 -8.29
CA GLY A 87 -30.23 20.47 -8.29
C GLY A 87 -31.45 21.09 -7.60
N GLN A 88 -32.36 20.27 -7.08
CA GLN A 88 -33.60 20.75 -6.44
C GLN A 88 -33.35 21.30 -5.04
N GLU A 89 -32.41 20.71 -4.31
CA GLU A 89 -32.07 21.10 -2.95
C GLU A 89 -30.78 21.93 -2.90
N LYS A 90 -30.71 22.83 -1.92
CA LYS A 90 -29.58 23.72 -1.71
C LYS A 90 -28.92 23.49 -0.37
N MET A 91 -27.59 23.61 -0.33
CA MET A 91 -26.77 23.50 0.88
C MET A 91 -25.84 24.70 0.98
N PRO A 92 -25.77 25.39 2.13
CA PRO A 92 -24.79 26.46 2.34
C PRO A 92 -23.37 25.88 2.41
N GLY A 93 -22.40 26.70 2.01
CA GLY A 93 -20.99 26.37 2.07
C GLY A 93 -20.19 27.10 1.00
N GLN A 94 -18.90 26.84 0.95
CA GLN A 94 -17.97 27.49 0.02
C GLN A 94 -17.05 26.45 -0.59
N LEU A 95 -16.72 26.64 -1.86
CA LEU A 95 -15.65 25.92 -2.54
C LEU A 95 -14.83 26.89 -3.39
N THR A 96 -13.51 26.78 -3.27
CA THR A 96 -12.57 27.44 -4.16
C THR A 96 -11.71 26.37 -4.82
N ALA A 97 -11.65 26.38 -6.16
CA ALA A 97 -10.70 25.57 -6.91
C ALA A 97 -9.78 26.50 -7.69
N GLU A 98 -8.49 26.30 -7.55
CA GLU A 98 -7.45 27.09 -8.23
C GLU A 98 -6.67 26.16 -9.16
N LEU A 99 -6.76 26.45 -10.47
CA LEU A 99 -6.12 25.68 -11.53
C LEU A 99 -5.08 26.56 -12.20
N GLN A 100 -3.91 25.99 -12.45
CA GLN A 100 -2.81 26.65 -13.14
C GLN A 100 -2.31 25.77 -14.28
N ARG A 101 -2.14 26.34 -15.45
CA ARG A 101 -1.38 25.75 -16.54
C ARG A 101 0.10 26.07 -16.34
N THR A 102 0.94 25.04 -16.31
CA THR A 102 2.38 25.17 -16.17
C THR A 102 3.04 25.43 -17.53
N ALA A 103 4.32 25.81 -17.52
CA ALA A 103 5.05 26.16 -18.73
C ALA A 103 5.20 25.01 -19.74
N ASP A 104 5.18 23.76 -19.25
CA ASP A 104 5.20 22.53 -20.06
C ASP A 104 3.83 22.13 -20.61
N GLY A 105 2.79 22.90 -20.27
CA GLY A 105 1.41 22.68 -20.69
C GLY A 105 0.60 21.76 -19.80
N SER A 106 1.17 21.25 -18.72
CA SER A 106 0.46 20.47 -17.69
C SER A 106 -0.51 21.35 -16.90
N VAL A 107 -1.42 20.73 -16.15
CA VAL A 107 -2.35 21.44 -15.26
C VAL A 107 -2.15 20.96 -13.83
N GLU A 108 -2.00 21.92 -12.94
CA GLU A 108 -1.97 21.70 -11.51
C GLU A 108 -3.16 22.40 -10.84
N TRP A 109 -3.74 21.76 -9.81
CA TRP A 109 -4.83 22.39 -9.09
C TRP A 109 -4.95 21.91 -7.64
N ARG A 110 -5.59 22.77 -6.84
CA ARG A 110 -6.07 22.48 -5.49
C ARG A 110 -7.51 22.92 -5.33
N VAL A 111 -8.21 22.21 -4.46
CA VAL A 111 -9.59 22.52 -4.12
C VAL A 111 -9.72 22.68 -2.62
N SER A 112 -10.31 23.77 -2.17
CA SER A 112 -10.66 24.01 -0.78
C SER A 112 -12.17 24.05 -0.64
N ALA A 113 -12.72 23.36 0.34
CA ALA A 113 -14.15 23.35 0.63
C ALA A 113 -14.40 23.63 2.11
N GLN A 114 -15.48 24.34 2.40
CA GLN A 114 -15.98 24.59 3.75
C GLN A 114 -17.49 24.40 3.79
N MET A 115 -17.94 23.61 4.76
CA MET A 115 -19.36 23.31 4.98
C MET A 115 -19.71 23.42 6.47
N ASP A 116 -21.00 23.45 6.80
CA ASP A 116 -21.46 23.42 8.19
C ASP A 116 -21.29 22.05 8.83
N GLN A 117 -21.24 21.00 8.00
CA GLN A 117 -20.95 19.62 8.39
C GLN A 117 -19.47 19.28 8.12
N PRO A 118 -18.90 18.27 8.80
CA PRO A 118 -17.58 17.77 8.48
C PRO A 118 -17.49 17.29 7.02
N VAL A 119 -16.46 17.74 6.32
CA VAL A 119 -16.17 17.33 4.95
C VAL A 119 -15.42 15.99 4.98
N LYS A 120 -15.98 14.95 4.35
CA LYS A 120 -15.37 13.64 4.21
C LYS A 120 -14.35 13.66 3.07
N SER A 121 -14.76 14.16 1.90
CA SER A 121 -13.88 14.17 0.72
C SER A 121 -14.24 15.29 -0.25
N ILE A 122 -13.28 15.60 -1.12
CA ILE A 122 -13.42 16.50 -2.26
C ILE A 122 -13.10 15.72 -3.52
N SER A 123 -14.00 15.78 -4.51
CA SER A 123 -13.80 15.17 -5.82
C SER A 123 -13.61 16.23 -6.90
N THR A 124 -12.64 16.01 -7.78
CA THR A 124 -12.52 16.70 -9.05
C THR A 124 -12.90 15.75 -10.18
N VAL A 125 -13.86 16.15 -10.99
CA VAL A 125 -14.20 15.41 -12.21
C VAL A 125 -13.52 16.09 -13.39
N VAL A 126 -12.69 15.33 -14.10
CA VAL A 126 -11.95 15.80 -15.28
C VAL A 126 -12.36 14.96 -16.48
N ARG A 127 -12.71 15.63 -17.60
CA ARG A 127 -13.05 15.00 -18.87
C ARG A 127 -12.02 15.36 -19.93
N GLY A 128 -11.85 14.47 -20.90
CA GLY A 128 -10.87 14.66 -21.96
C GLY A 128 -9.52 14.00 -21.68
N ILE A 129 -9.42 13.16 -20.65
CA ILE A 129 -8.21 12.39 -20.36
C ILE A 129 -7.97 11.36 -21.47
N PRO A 130 -6.78 11.30 -22.09
CA PRO A 130 -6.53 10.40 -23.21
C PRO A 130 -6.68 8.92 -22.79
N ARG A 131 -7.21 8.08 -23.68
CA ARG A 131 -7.22 6.62 -23.49
C ARG A 131 -5.87 6.01 -23.82
N GLY A 132 -5.57 4.87 -23.22
CA GLY A 132 -4.35 4.10 -23.46
C GLY A 132 -4.14 2.99 -22.45
N GLU A 133 -3.00 2.32 -22.55
CA GLU A 133 -2.55 1.35 -21.55
C GLU A 133 -2.19 2.08 -20.25
N LEU A 134 -2.55 1.50 -19.12
CA LEU A 134 -2.33 2.08 -17.79
C LEU A 134 -1.12 1.46 -17.09
N SER A 135 -0.40 2.28 -16.35
CA SER A 135 0.60 1.84 -15.38
C SER A 135 0.33 2.49 -14.03
N LEU A 136 0.49 1.72 -12.95
CA LEU A 136 0.32 2.15 -11.57
C LEU A 136 1.69 2.51 -10.96
N ALA A 137 2.33 3.52 -11.53
CA ALA A 137 3.68 3.98 -11.21
C ALA A 137 4.81 2.94 -11.45
N GLY A 138 4.50 1.77 -11.99
CA GLY A 138 5.46 0.77 -12.43
C GLY A 138 5.84 0.95 -13.89
N GLU A 139 6.83 0.19 -14.36
CA GLU A 139 7.23 0.16 -15.76
C GLU A 139 6.31 -0.70 -16.64
N SER A 140 5.52 -1.57 -16.01
CA SER A 140 4.57 -2.44 -16.70
C SER A 140 3.29 -1.72 -17.03
N PHE A 141 2.82 -1.88 -18.25
CA PHE A 141 1.55 -1.35 -18.74
C PHE A 141 0.56 -2.47 -18.98
N PHE A 142 -0.71 -2.20 -18.72
CA PHE A 142 -1.80 -3.13 -18.93
C PHE A 142 -2.99 -2.44 -19.60
N ASN A 143 -3.79 -3.22 -20.31
CA ASN A 143 -5.03 -2.72 -20.88
C ASN A 143 -6.06 -2.51 -19.76
N PRO A 144 -6.68 -1.33 -19.69
CA PRO A 144 -7.76 -1.09 -18.72
C PRO A 144 -8.99 -1.93 -19.07
N HIS A 145 -9.86 -2.12 -18.08
CA HIS A 145 -11.17 -2.72 -18.31
C HIS A 145 -12.06 -1.80 -19.17
N ASP A 146 -13.01 -2.40 -19.89
CA ASP A 146 -13.97 -1.64 -20.71
C ASP A 146 -15.03 -0.91 -19.88
N ASP A 147 -15.15 -1.26 -18.60
CA ASP A 147 -15.97 -0.57 -17.61
C ASP A 147 -15.11 0.35 -16.72
N GLU A 148 -15.55 0.65 -15.52
CA GLU A 148 -14.84 1.52 -14.60
C GLU A 148 -13.57 0.89 -14.07
N ASN A 149 -12.48 1.66 -14.09
CA ASN A 149 -11.21 1.31 -13.47
C ASN A 149 -11.02 2.13 -12.20
N ILE A 150 -10.94 1.46 -11.05
CA ILE A 150 -10.81 2.09 -9.72
C ILE A 150 -9.45 1.75 -9.15
N PHE A 151 -8.70 2.80 -8.78
CA PHE A 151 -7.40 2.69 -8.12
C PHE A 151 -7.39 3.52 -6.86
N GLU A 152 -6.92 2.95 -5.77
CA GLU A 152 -6.92 3.58 -4.44
C GLU A 152 -5.52 3.58 -3.84
N TYR A 153 -5.17 4.68 -3.20
CA TYR A 153 -3.94 4.90 -2.43
C TYR A 153 -4.29 5.36 -1.01
N PRO A 154 -3.55 4.96 0.00
CA PRO A 154 -2.73 3.75 0.06
C PRO A 154 -3.64 2.53 0.23
N GLN A 155 -3.31 1.42 -0.39
CA GLN A 155 -4.13 0.23 -0.32
C GLN A 155 -3.31 -1.03 -0.05
N LEU A 156 -3.83 -1.85 0.86
CA LEU A 156 -3.33 -3.20 1.07
C LEU A 156 -3.46 -4.03 -0.23
N PHE A 157 -2.48 -4.88 -0.50
CA PHE A 157 -2.36 -5.64 -1.76
C PHE A 157 -2.22 -4.79 -3.02
N GLY A 158 -1.83 -3.54 -2.86
CA GLY A 158 -0.97 -2.81 -3.75
C GLY A 158 -1.49 -2.50 -5.15
N ARG A 159 -2.70 -1.97 -5.29
CA ARG A 159 -3.01 -1.36 -6.57
C ARG A 159 -2.30 -0.02 -6.75
N LEU A 160 -2.22 0.82 -5.71
CA LEU A 160 -1.39 2.03 -5.74
C LEU A 160 -0.49 2.11 -4.52
N ALA A 161 0.78 1.78 -4.71
CA ALA A 161 1.82 2.02 -3.70
C ALA A 161 2.23 3.51 -3.62
N THR A 162 1.88 4.29 -4.63
CA THR A 162 2.03 5.76 -4.69
C THR A 162 0.95 6.32 -5.62
N PRO A 163 0.38 7.51 -5.36
CA PRO A 163 -0.78 8.01 -6.11
C PRO A 163 -0.38 8.61 -7.47
N LEU A 164 0.14 7.74 -8.35
CA LEU A 164 0.54 8.05 -9.72
C LEU A 164 -0.04 7.02 -10.70
N ILE A 165 -0.77 7.50 -11.69
CA ILE A 165 -1.19 6.71 -12.85
C ILE A 165 -0.54 7.30 -14.08
N VAL A 166 0.07 6.45 -14.90
CA VAL A 166 0.64 6.82 -16.20
C VAL A 166 -0.14 6.12 -17.30
N ILE A 167 -0.58 6.88 -18.28
CA ILE A 167 -1.28 6.39 -19.46
C ILE A 167 -0.33 6.44 -20.63
N LYS A 168 -0.08 5.30 -21.26
CA LYS A 168 0.66 5.20 -22.53
C LYS A 168 -0.31 5.37 -23.68
N LYS A 169 -0.18 6.47 -24.41
CA LYS A 169 -1.11 6.82 -25.49
C LYS A 169 -0.90 5.95 -26.73
N PRO A 170 -1.96 5.56 -27.46
CA PRO A 170 -1.84 4.73 -28.66
C PRO A 170 -0.99 5.35 -29.78
N LEU A 171 -1.02 6.69 -29.91
CA LEU A 171 -0.27 7.45 -30.92
C LEU A 171 1.12 7.90 -30.45
N GLY A 172 1.59 7.36 -29.33
CA GLY A 172 2.88 7.67 -28.74
C GLY A 172 2.83 8.74 -27.64
N GLY A 173 3.87 8.72 -26.79
CA GLY A 173 3.97 9.55 -25.59
C GLY A 173 3.09 9.04 -24.45
N PHE A 174 3.20 9.72 -23.32
CA PHE A 174 2.60 9.34 -22.05
C PHE A 174 1.73 10.47 -21.51
N PHE A 175 0.91 10.16 -20.52
CA PHE A 175 0.09 11.13 -19.82
C PHE A 175 0.06 10.79 -18.33
N GLU A 176 0.26 11.79 -17.48
CA GLU A 176 0.30 11.67 -16.03
C GLU A 176 -1.04 12.07 -15.42
N LEU A 177 -1.48 11.28 -14.42
CA LEU A 177 -2.47 11.66 -13.42
C LEU A 177 -1.87 11.39 -12.05
N SER A 178 -1.68 12.39 -11.23
CA SER A 178 -1.08 12.18 -9.91
C SER A 178 -1.63 13.10 -8.83
N ALA A 179 -1.54 12.60 -7.59
CA ALA A 179 -1.76 13.36 -6.37
C ALA A 179 -0.41 13.66 -5.72
N ARG A 180 -0.01 14.94 -5.68
CA ARG A 180 1.23 15.40 -5.03
C ARG A 180 0.99 15.56 -3.53
N GLN A 181 0.91 14.44 -2.81
CA GLN A 181 0.65 14.44 -1.39
C GLN A 181 1.90 14.78 -0.57
N THR A 182 1.69 15.36 0.61
CA THR A 182 2.71 15.60 1.64
C THR A 182 2.36 14.92 2.97
N GLU A 183 1.20 14.28 3.01
CA GLU A 183 0.66 13.50 4.11
C GLU A 183 0.01 12.25 3.53
N VAL A 184 -0.01 11.15 4.28
CA VAL A 184 -0.70 9.93 3.85
C VAL A 184 -2.20 10.14 4.00
N ARG A 185 -2.90 10.24 2.87
CA ARG A 185 -4.36 10.39 2.81
C ARG A 185 -4.90 9.57 1.65
N PRO A 186 -6.14 9.07 1.74
CA PRO A 186 -6.73 8.37 0.60
C PRO A 186 -6.82 9.28 -0.63
N ALA A 187 -6.29 8.77 -1.73
CA ALA A 187 -6.52 9.30 -3.06
C ALA A 187 -7.10 8.20 -3.93
N ARG A 188 -8.27 8.47 -4.54
CA ARG A 188 -8.94 7.51 -5.42
C ARG A 188 -9.01 8.06 -6.82
N PHE A 189 -8.79 7.20 -7.79
CA PHE A 189 -8.84 7.50 -9.21
C PHE A 189 -9.88 6.58 -9.85
N PHE A 190 -11.01 7.15 -10.23
CA PHE A 190 -12.05 6.45 -10.98
C PHE A 190 -11.91 6.85 -12.44
N LEU A 191 -11.55 5.92 -13.30
CA LEU A 191 -11.41 6.16 -14.74
C LEU A 191 -12.55 5.44 -15.47
N GLN A 192 -13.53 6.21 -15.93
CA GLN A 192 -14.64 5.71 -16.74
C GLN A 192 -14.31 5.90 -18.22
N PRO A 193 -14.24 4.82 -19.01
CA PRO A 193 -13.98 4.94 -20.44
C PRO A 193 -15.20 5.50 -21.17
N GLY A 194 -14.96 6.55 -21.95
CA GLY A 194 -15.85 7.04 -22.99
C GLY A 194 -15.36 6.60 -24.38
N PRO A 195 -16.01 7.00 -25.47
CA PRO A 195 -15.59 6.64 -26.82
C PRO A 195 -14.14 7.02 -27.14
N ASP A 196 -13.74 8.24 -26.85
CA ASP A 196 -12.44 8.79 -27.25
C ASP A 196 -11.54 9.19 -26.07
N SER A 197 -12.10 9.28 -24.86
CA SER A 197 -11.39 9.75 -23.67
C SER A 197 -11.94 9.11 -22.40
N TYR A 198 -11.19 9.22 -21.30
CA TYR A 198 -11.73 8.93 -19.98
C TYR A 198 -12.40 10.15 -19.37
N ARG A 199 -13.47 9.89 -18.63
CA ARG A 199 -13.89 10.73 -17.53
C ARG A 199 -13.15 10.23 -16.28
N ALA A 200 -12.37 11.09 -15.66
CA ALA A 200 -11.71 10.79 -14.41
C ALA A 200 -12.44 11.46 -13.25
N GLU A 201 -12.68 10.75 -12.17
CA GLU A 201 -13.05 11.32 -10.88
C GLU A 201 -11.91 11.10 -9.89
N LEU A 202 -11.32 12.20 -9.43
CA LEU A 202 -10.14 12.20 -8.57
C LEU A 202 -10.59 12.63 -7.17
N VAL A 203 -10.53 11.72 -6.22
CA VAL A 203 -11.06 11.93 -4.87
C VAL A 203 -9.90 12.06 -3.88
N TYR A 204 -9.91 13.15 -3.12
CA TYR A 204 -9.08 13.34 -1.94
C TYR A 204 -9.95 13.20 -0.70
N GLU A 205 -9.59 12.29 0.21
CA GLU A 205 -10.33 12.06 1.44
C GLU A 205 -9.58 12.62 2.64
N GLN A 206 -10.32 13.27 3.54
CA GLN A 206 -9.81 13.81 4.79
C GLN A 206 -9.55 12.69 5.80
N ALA A 207 -8.61 12.92 6.72
CA ALA A 207 -8.35 12.02 7.84
C ALA A 207 -9.61 11.78 8.69
N GLY A 208 -9.95 10.53 8.93
CA GLY A 208 -11.14 10.15 9.70
C GLY A 208 -11.09 10.56 11.18
N TRP A 209 -9.89 10.65 11.74
CA TRP A 209 -9.67 11.12 13.13
C TRP A 209 -9.73 12.64 13.29
N ASP A 210 -9.83 13.38 12.18
CA ASP A 210 -9.84 14.84 12.15
C ASP A 210 -11.00 15.34 11.30
N LYS A 211 -12.20 15.26 11.86
CA LYS A 211 -13.46 15.60 11.17
C LYS A 211 -13.62 17.12 11.00
N ARG A 212 -12.88 17.71 10.08
CA ARG A 212 -12.89 19.17 9.80
C ARG A 212 -14.05 19.57 8.91
N LYS A 213 -14.57 20.76 9.19
CA LYS A 213 -15.56 21.45 8.34
C LYS A 213 -14.92 22.18 7.16
N GLN A 214 -13.63 22.47 7.24
CA GLN A 214 -12.83 23.08 6.17
C GLN A 214 -11.69 22.13 5.81
N VAL A 215 -11.60 21.79 4.52
CA VAL A 215 -10.64 20.85 3.96
C VAL A 215 -10.04 21.41 2.69
N GLN A 216 -8.74 21.19 2.49
CA GLN A 216 -8.03 21.46 1.25
C GLN A 216 -7.47 20.15 0.71
N SER A 217 -7.67 19.91 -0.60
CA SER A 217 -7.08 18.73 -1.27
C SER A 217 -5.56 18.86 -1.37
N CYS A 218 -4.90 17.72 -1.65
CA CYS A 218 -3.52 17.74 -2.15
C CYS A 218 -3.42 18.54 -3.45
N LEU A 219 -2.20 18.79 -3.91
CA LEU A 219 -1.96 19.28 -5.26
C LEU A 219 -2.18 18.12 -6.24
N TRP A 220 -3.15 18.28 -7.12
CA TRP A 220 -3.37 17.39 -8.24
C TRP A 220 -2.54 17.84 -9.43
N HIS A 221 -2.09 16.90 -10.24
CA HIS A 221 -1.36 17.16 -11.47
C HIS A 221 -1.85 16.26 -12.59
N LEU A 222 -1.98 16.82 -13.78
CA LEU A 222 -2.15 16.09 -15.02
C LEU A 222 -1.33 16.72 -16.14
N GLY A 223 -0.79 15.91 -17.04
CA GLY A 223 0.00 16.43 -18.15
C GLY A 223 0.50 15.36 -19.10
N ALA A 224 0.83 15.80 -20.32
CA ALA A 224 1.45 14.94 -21.33
C ALA A 224 2.97 15.00 -21.22
N ALA A 225 3.63 13.86 -21.47
CA ALA A 225 5.08 13.75 -21.48
C ALA A 225 5.56 12.89 -22.66
N PRO A 226 6.78 13.12 -23.18
CA PRO A 226 7.33 12.31 -24.27
C PRO A 226 7.75 10.91 -23.82
N THR A 227 8.21 10.74 -22.59
CA THR A 227 8.70 9.47 -22.05
C THR A 227 8.14 9.21 -20.64
N TYR A 228 8.18 7.96 -20.21
CA TYR A 228 7.84 7.57 -18.83
C TYR A 228 8.74 8.27 -17.80
N GLU A 229 10.03 8.34 -18.07
CA GLU A 229 11.02 8.95 -17.15
C GLU A 229 10.78 10.45 -16.95
N ALA A 230 10.25 11.15 -17.97
CA ALA A 230 9.88 12.56 -17.85
C ALA A 230 8.74 12.78 -16.83
N ILE A 231 7.94 11.75 -16.57
CA ILE A 231 6.91 11.73 -15.52
C ILE A 231 7.52 11.21 -14.19
N ALA A 232 8.15 10.05 -14.23
CA ALA A 232 8.59 9.33 -13.04
C ALA A 232 9.63 10.13 -12.24
N LYS A 233 10.63 10.71 -12.91
CA LYS A 233 11.72 11.42 -12.22
C LYS A 233 11.24 12.63 -11.38
N PRO A 234 10.47 13.59 -11.90
CA PRO A 234 9.98 14.70 -11.08
C PRO A 234 8.96 14.24 -10.04
N TYR A 235 8.16 13.21 -10.34
CA TYR A 235 7.21 12.65 -9.39
C TYR A 235 7.94 12.05 -8.17
N PHE A 236 8.89 11.15 -8.37
CA PHE A 236 9.63 10.54 -7.25
C PHE A 236 10.54 11.52 -6.53
N ALA A 237 11.01 12.59 -7.19
CA ALA A 237 11.69 13.70 -6.51
C ALA A 237 10.73 14.43 -5.54
N HIS A 238 9.47 14.65 -5.93
CA HIS A 238 8.44 15.18 -5.02
C HIS A 238 8.20 14.24 -3.83
N VAL A 239 8.02 12.94 -4.07
CA VAL A 239 7.81 11.94 -3.01
C VAL A 239 8.99 11.94 -2.02
N ALA A 240 10.21 11.96 -2.54
CA ALA A 240 11.41 12.01 -1.71
C ALA A 240 11.46 13.26 -0.84
N GLN A 241 11.10 14.41 -1.37
CA GLN A 241 11.04 15.66 -0.61
C GLN A 241 9.92 15.65 0.43
N ALA A 242 8.72 15.21 0.03
CA ALA A 242 7.53 15.20 0.88
C ALA A 242 7.72 14.33 2.13
N TYR A 243 8.27 13.15 1.95
CA TYR A 243 8.47 12.17 3.03
C TYR A 243 9.91 12.10 3.55
N LYS A 244 10.80 12.99 3.08
CA LYS A 244 12.22 13.07 3.50
C LYS A 244 12.94 11.73 3.34
N LEU A 245 12.77 11.09 2.18
CA LEU A 245 13.31 9.77 1.93
C LEU A 245 14.85 9.80 1.90
N PRO A 246 15.53 8.98 2.71
CA PRO A 246 16.97 8.83 2.62
C PRO A 246 17.35 7.99 1.39
N ALA A 247 18.40 8.38 0.66
CA ALA A 247 18.89 7.55 -0.43
C ALA A 247 19.42 6.21 0.10
N TYR A 248 19.05 5.09 -0.53
CA TYR A 248 19.42 3.75 -0.07
C TYR A 248 20.93 3.57 0.11
N ALA A 249 21.71 4.10 -0.85
CA ALA A 249 23.17 3.99 -0.83
C ALA A 249 23.82 4.60 0.44
N THR A 250 23.18 5.62 1.04
CA THR A 250 23.73 6.38 2.19
C THR A 250 22.90 6.26 3.46
N ARG A 251 21.85 5.40 3.46
CA ARG A 251 21.01 5.17 4.64
C ARG A 251 21.84 4.64 5.81
N SER A 252 21.75 5.29 6.95
CA SER A 252 22.44 4.88 8.17
C SER A 252 21.76 3.72 8.91
N ASP A 253 20.48 3.48 8.62
CA ASP A 253 19.68 2.39 9.19
C ASP A 253 19.75 1.09 8.37
N VAL A 254 20.55 1.05 7.29
CA VAL A 254 20.87 -0.16 6.53
C VAL A 254 22.14 -0.78 7.10
N PRO A 255 22.08 -1.94 7.77
CA PRO A 255 23.27 -2.60 8.27
C PRO A 255 24.13 -3.12 7.10
N ALA A 256 25.44 -3.21 7.33
CA ALA A 256 26.39 -3.59 6.29
C ALA A 256 26.07 -4.97 5.68
N TRP A 257 25.65 -5.92 6.51
CA TRP A 257 25.31 -7.27 6.05
C TRP A 257 24.14 -7.29 5.04
N LEU A 258 23.16 -6.38 5.16
CA LEU A 258 22.04 -6.33 4.23
C LEU A 258 22.51 -5.99 2.81
N ARG A 259 23.50 -5.12 2.66
CA ARG A 259 24.04 -4.75 1.36
C ARG A 259 24.69 -5.92 0.62
N ASP A 260 25.18 -6.92 1.37
CA ASP A 260 25.78 -8.13 0.83
C ASP A 260 24.81 -9.29 0.69
N THR A 261 23.55 -9.13 1.13
CA THR A 261 22.54 -10.19 1.12
C THR A 261 22.14 -10.54 -0.32
N LYS A 262 22.25 -11.84 -0.64
CA LYS A 262 21.93 -12.41 -1.96
C LYS A 262 20.72 -13.34 -1.95
N LEU A 263 20.34 -13.81 -0.78
CA LEU A 263 19.27 -14.79 -0.61
C LEU A 263 18.52 -14.58 0.68
N VAL A 264 17.20 -14.70 0.63
CA VAL A 264 16.35 -14.90 1.80
C VAL A 264 15.95 -16.37 1.90
N VAL A 265 16.12 -16.95 3.06
CA VAL A 265 15.68 -18.32 3.38
C VAL A 265 14.53 -18.22 4.37
N ALA A 266 13.31 -18.52 3.93
CA ALA A 266 12.14 -18.59 4.79
C ALA A 266 11.99 -20.00 5.38
N LEU A 267 12.16 -20.12 6.69
CA LEU A 267 11.99 -21.37 7.43
C LEU A 267 10.64 -21.35 8.15
N HIS A 268 9.62 -21.89 7.50
CA HIS A 268 8.28 -21.89 8.08
C HIS A 268 8.20 -22.81 9.31
N GLY A 269 7.81 -22.24 10.45
CA GLY A 269 7.63 -22.94 11.70
C GLY A 269 6.30 -23.68 11.81
N ALA A 270 5.40 -23.19 12.65
CA ALA A 270 4.07 -23.76 12.82
C ALA A 270 3.03 -23.03 11.95
N HIS A 271 2.09 -23.80 11.43
CA HIS A 271 0.94 -23.32 10.69
C HIS A 271 -0.16 -22.83 11.65
N TRP A 272 -1.03 -21.94 11.20
CA TRP A 272 -2.18 -21.47 11.98
C TRP A 272 -3.11 -22.63 12.41
N THR A 273 -3.18 -23.73 11.64
CA THR A 273 -3.91 -24.95 12.04
C THR A 273 -3.25 -25.72 13.20
N GLY A 274 -2.00 -25.38 13.55
CA GLY A 274 -1.21 -26.09 14.55
C GLY A 274 -0.29 -27.17 14.00
N TYR A 275 -0.27 -27.39 12.68
CA TYR A 275 0.71 -28.27 12.04
C TYR A 275 2.10 -27.64 12.11
N ILE A 276 3.12 -28.41 12.42
CA ILE A 276 4.52 -27.94 12.49
C ILE A 276 5.23 -28.41 11.22
N PHE A 277 5.62 -27.46 10.38
CA PHE A 277 6.42 -27.75 9.20
C PHE A 277 7.87 -28.06 9.55
N ASN A 278 8.48 -27.17 10.32
CA ASN A 278 9.85 -27.31 10.76
C ASN A 278 9.98 -26.85 12.21
N ASP A 279 10.29 -27.76 13.13
CA ASP A 279 10.72 -27.39 14.47
C ASP A 279 12.11 -26.74 14.44
N TYR A 280 12.56 -26.15 15.53
CA TYR A 280 13.84 -25.43 15.57
C TYR A 280 15.05 -26.32 15.29
N ALA A 281 14.99 -27.61 15.65
CA ALA A 281 16.07 -28.56 15.37
C ALA A 281 16.17 -28.83 13.85
N LYS A 282 15.03 -29.02 13.17
CA LYS A 282 14.98 -29.20 11.72
C LYS A 282 15.39 -27.92 10.99
N GLN A 283 14.95 -26.76 11.46
CA GLN A 283 15.39 -25.47 10.92
C GLN A 283 16.92 -25.32 10.97
N LEU A 284 17.55 -25.65 12.12
CA LEU A 284 19.00 -25.62 12.27
C LEU A 284 19.70 -26.62 11.33
N ALA A 285 19.14 -27.83 11.16
CA ALA A 285 19.68 -28.83 10.24
C ALA A 285 19.64 -28.32 8.78
N ILE A 286 18.56 -27.67 8.37
CA ILE A 286 18.45 -27.01 7.06
C ILE A 286 19.52 -25.93 6.91
N LEU A 287 19.69 -25.05 7.89
CA LEU A 287 20.70 -23.98 7.85
C LEU A 287 22.14 -24.53 7.76
N ARG A 288 22.46 -25.59 8.47
CA ARG A 288 23.76 -26.25 8.34
C ARG A 288 24.03 -26.75 6.92
N TRP A 289 23.00 -27.27 6.26
CA TRP A 289 23.11 -27.66 4.86
C TRP A 289 23.21 -26.43 3.94
N VAL A 290 22.40 -25.38 4.13
CA VAL A 290 22.48 -24.14 3.35
C VAL A 290 23.87 -23.52 3.44
N ALA A 291 24.52 -23.56 4.61
CA ALA A 291 25.88 -23.09 4.82
C ALA A 291 26.93 -23.82 3.97
N THR A 292 26.64 -25.04 3.50
CA THR A 292 27.50 -25.75 2.56
C THR A 292 27.31 -25.28 1.11
N GLN A 293 26.26 -24.53 0.82
CA GLN A 293 25.88 -24.13 -0.54
C GLN A 293 26.20 -22.66 -0.83
N ILE A 294 26.09 -21.77 0.14
CA ILE A 294 26.32 -20.32 0.03
C ILE A 294 27.00 -19.80 1.30
N ASP A 295 27.76 -18.70 1.20
CA ASP A 295 28.27 -18.01 2.39
C ASP A 295 27.09 -17.54 3.26
N PRO A 296 26.97 -18.04 4.50
CA PRO A 296 25.87 -17.67 5.41
C PRO A 296 25.72 -16.16 5.66
N LYS A 297 26.82 -15.42 5.59
CA LYS A 297 26.81 -13.94 5.74
C LYS A 297 26.01 -13.22 4.66
N GLN A 298 25.74 -13.90 3.55
CA GLN A 298 24.94 -13.38 2.43
C GLN A 298 23.48 -13.84 2.50
N VAL A 299 23.04 -14.41 3.62
CA VAL A 299 21.69 -14.99 3.77
C VAL A 299 20.96 -14.36 4.94
N LEU A 300 19.77 -13.83 4.65
CA LEU A 300 18.79 -13.48 5.67
C LEU A 300 17.85 -14.65 5.89
N VAL A 301 17.74 -15.12 7.12
CA VAL A 301 16.81 -16.19 7.53
C VAL A 301 15.53 -15.55 8.06
N PHE A 302 14.43 -15.73 7.33
CA PHE A 302 13.10 -15.26 7.72
C PHE A 302 12.35 -16.40 8.43
N LEU A 303 11.78 -16.11 9.61
CA LEU A 303 11.15 -17.07 10.50
C LEU A 303 9.64 -16.82 10.66
N PRO A 304 8.79 -17.16 9.68
CA PRO A 304 7.34 -17.11 9.87
C PRO A 304 6.89 -18.28 10.76
N GLY A 305 5.94 -18.00 11.66
CA GLY A 305 5.42 -19.03 12.58
C GLY A 305 6.44 -19.58 13.59
N TRP A 306 7.46 -18.79 13.92
CA TRP A 306 8.48 -19.15 14.93
C TRP A 306 7.89 -19.25 16.34
N ASP A 307 6.80 -18.53 16.62
CA ASP A 307 6.09 -18.46 17.90
C ASP A 307 4.93 -19.45 18.01
N GLY A 308 4.89 -20.48 17.14
CA GLY A 308 3.83 -21.47 17.10
C GLY A 308 2.76 -21.13 16.06
N ARG A 309 1.48 -21.34 16.41
CA ARG A 309 0.34 -21.08 15.50
C ARG A 309 0.25 -19.58 15.19
N TYR A 310 0.90 -19.14 14.14
CA TYR A 310 0.84 -17.75 13.75
C TYR A 310 -0.61 -17.34 13.45
N TYR A 311 -0.95 -16.07 13.52
CA TYR A 311 -2.27 -15.49 13.67
C TYR A 311 -3.00 -15.92 14.94
N TRP A 312 -3.14 -17.24 15.20
CA TRP A 312 -3.85 -17.71 16.39
C TRP A 312 -3.18 -17.26 17.69
N ASN A 313 -1.85 -17.28 17.75
CA ASN A 313 -1.07 -16.86 18.91
C ASN A 313 -0.76 -15.35 18.92
N TYR A 314 -1.14 -14.60 17.88
CA TYR A 314 -0.90 -13.16 17.87
C TYR A 314 -1.72 -12.44 18.95
N PRO A 315 -1.11 -11.62 19.80
CA PRO A 315 0.27 -11.13 19.79
C PRO A 315 1.12 -11.65 20.97
N LEU A 316 1.09 -12.92 21.27
CA LEU A 316 1.87 -13.46 22.40
C LEU A 316 3.37 -13.42 22.15
N TYR A 317 3.81 -13.77 20.95
CA TYR A 317 5.21 -13.82 20.51
C TYR A 317 6.11 -14.52 21.51
N GLN A 318 5.80 -15.79 21.76
CA GLN A 318 6.50 -16.68 22.67
C GLN A 318 6.86 -17.96 21.92
N THR A 319 8.02 -18.54 22.27
CA THR A 319 8.45 -19.81 21.67
C THR A 319 7.47 -20.95 21.96
N ASP A 320 7.21 -21.81 20.97
CA ASP A 320 6.30 -22.95 21.11
C ASP A 320 7.06 -24.17 21.68
N PRO A 321 6.61 -24.73 22.83
CA PRO A 321 7.22 -25.93 23.40
C PRO A 321 7.26 -27.12 22.44
N ARG A 322 6.28 -27.26 21.55
CA ARG A 322 6.21 -28.35 20.55
C ARG A 322 7.28 -28.22 19.47
N MET A 323 7.82 -27.01 19.27
CA MET A 323 8.92 -26.74 18.34
C MET A 323 10.29 -26.82 18.99
N GLY A 324 10.37 -27.04 20.30
CA GLY A 324 11.62 -27.09 21.07
C GLY A 324 11.73 -26.05 22.19
N GLY A 325 10.72 -25.17 22.31
CA GLY A 325 10.64 -24.15 23.35
C GLY A 325 11.79 -23.14 23.33
N ASP A 326 11.97 -22.40 24.42
CA ASP A 326 12.99 -21.37 24.57
C ASP A 326 14.42 -21.89 24.30
N LYS A 327 14.76 -23.05 24.84
CA LYS A 327 16.09 -23.66 24.63
C LYS A 327 16.36 -23.96 23.16
N GLY A 328 15.37 -24.51 22.45
CA GLY A 328 15.51 -24.85 21.02
C GLY A 328 15.65 -23.63 20.16
N PHE A 329 14.86 -22.58 20.43
CA PHE A 329 14.93 -21.33 19.66
C PHE A 329 16.26 -20.59 19.89
N ARG A 330 16.74 -20.49 21.15
CA ARG A 330 18.08 -19.95 21.46
C ARG A 330 19.15 -20.70 20.70
N GLN A 331 19.10 -22.05 20.74
CA GLN A 331 20.08 -22.88 20.04
C GLN A 331 20.05 -22.60 18.51
N LEU A 332 18.87 -22.46 17.90
CA LEU A 332 18.74 -22.14 16.49
C LEU A 332 19.44 -20.81 16.15
N ILE A 333 19.16 -19.77 16.92
CA ILE A 333 19.74 -18.43 16.67
C ILE A 333 21.25 -18.43 16.94
N ASP A 334 21.70 -18.93 18.10
CA ASP A 334 23.11 -18.92 18.49
C ASP A 334 24.00 -19.72 17.53
N GLU A 335 23.56 -20.92 17.15
CA GLU A 335 24.30 -21.78 16.21
C GLU A 335 24.25 -21.20 14.78
N GLY A 336 23.12 -20.62 14.39
CA GLY A 336 22.98 -19.91 13.11
C GLY A 336 23.90 -18.70 13.02
N HIS A 337 24.01 -17.89 14.06
CA HIS A 337 24.97 -16.77 14.14
C HIS A 337 26.43 -17.24 14.07
N LYS A 338 26.77 -18.34 14.76
CA LYS A 338 28.12 -18.94 14.64
C LYS A 338 28.46 -19.38 13.22
N LEU A 339 27.44 -19.79 12.44
CA LEU A 339 27.61 -20.08 11.01
C LEU A 339 27.72 -18.82 10.16
N GLY A 340 27.20 -17.68 10.63
CA GLY A 340 27.22 -16.39 9.96
C GLY A 340 25.89 -15.90 9.42
N PHE A 341 24.77 -16.58 9.65
CA PHE A 341 23.44 -16.17 9.23
C PHE A 341 22.92 -14.95 9.98
N HIS A 342 22.03 -14.19 9.33
CA HIS A 342 21.24 -13.13 9.95
C HIS A 342 19.78 -13.54 10.06
N PHE A 343 19.11 -13.19 11.16
CA PHE A 343 17.76 -13.67 11.47
C PHE A 343 16.72 -12.58 11.56
N SER A 344 15.54 -12.85 10.99
CA SER A 344 14.35 -12.01 11.07
C SER A 344 13.17 -12.79 11.65
N ALA A 345 12.68 -12.38 12.80
CA ALA A 345 11.46 -12.91 13.40
C ALA A 345 10.22 -12.15 12.90
N MET A 346 9.12 -12.86 12.64
CA MET A 346 7.87 -12.29 12.13
C MET A 346 6.95 -11.85 13.28
N PHE A 347 6.34 -10.68 13.13
CA PHE A 347 5.35 -10.09 14.04
C PHE A 347 4.16 -9.56 13.26
N GLY A 348 2.93 -9.82 13.72
CA GLY A 348 1.73 -9.21 13.15
C GLY A 348 1.57 -7.76 13.60
N THR A 349 1.66 -6.84 12.67
CA THR A 349 1.60 -5.40 12.97
C THR A 349 0.18 -4.94 13.27
N ASN A 350 -0.76 -5.37 12.46
CA ASN A 350 -2.11 -4.85 12.44
C ASN A 350 -3.16 -5.93 12.73
N SER A 351 -2.80 -6.98 13.45
CA SER A 351 -3.71 -8.06 13.80
C SER A 351 -3.44 -8.65 15.18
N ALA A 352 -4.49 -9.05 15.87
CA ALA A 352 -4.42 -9.69 17.17
C ALA A 352 -5.64 -10.59 17.38
N ASN A 353 -5.45 -11.77 17.97
CA ASN A 353 -6.54 -12.67 18.29
C ASN A 353 -7.32 -12.18 19.51
N ARG A 354 -8.61 -11.84 19.32
CA ARG A 354 -9.49 -11.33 20.39
C ARG A 354 -9.86 -12.38 21.45
N GLU A 355 -9.69 -13.66 21.14
CA GLU A 355 -9.95 -14.76 22.08
C GLU A 355 -8.87 -14.89 23.16
N LEU A 356 -7.72 -14.26 22.98
CA LEU A 356 -6.65 -14.29 23.96
C LEU A 356 -6.93 -13.33 25.13
N PRO A 357 -6.74 -13.77 26.39
CA PRO A 357 -6.99 -12.92 27.58
C PRO A 357 -6.26 -11.58 27.57
N VAL A 358 -5.10 -11.51 26.92
CA VAL A 358 -4.26 -10.32 26.80
C VAL A 358 -4.91 -9.24 25.93
N PHE A 359 -5.82 -9.61 25.05
CA PHE A 359 -6.50 -8.69 24.11
C PHE A 359 -7.17 -7.50 24.82
N LYS A 360 -7.66 -7.72 26.04
CA LYS A 360 -8.30 -6.67 26.86
C LYS A 360 -7.40 -5.45 27.12
N GLN A 361 -6.07 -5.61 27.00
CA GLN A 361 -5.10 -4.52 27.25
C GLN A 361 -5.06 -3.49 26.12
N PHE A 362 -5.52 -3.86 24.93
CA PHE A 362 -5.47 -3.02 23.72
C PHE A 362 -6.73 -3.14 22.84
N ALA A 363 -7.84 -3.59 23.40
CA ALA A 363 -9.10 -3.74 22.66
C ALA A 363 -9.64 -2.40 22.11
N ASP A 364 -9.24 -1.26 22.71
CA ASP A 364 -9.53 0.08 22.21
C ASP A 364 -8.90 0.39 20.85
N ALA A 365 -7.88 -0.38 20.47
CA ALA A 365 -7.14 -0.21 19.25
C ALA A 365 -7.71 -0.98 18.05
N ILE A 366 -8.84 -1.67 18.18
CA ILE A 366 -9.53 -2.22 17.00
C ILE A 366 -9.81 -1.07 16.03
N THR A 367 -9.41 -1.26 14.75
CA THR A 367 -9.70 -0.24 13.73
C THR A 367 -11.17 -0.26 13.35
N GLU A 368 -11.63 0.86 12.83
CA GLU A 368 -12.97 1.04 12.28
C GLU A 368 -12.79 1.82 10.98
N HIS A 369 -13.61 1.53 9.98
CA HIS A 369 -13.69 2.39 8.80
C HIS A 369 -14.18 3.79 9.21
N VAL A 370 -13.92 4.76 8.37
CA VAL A 370 -14.26 6.16 8.64
C VAL A 370 -15.76 6.40 8.88
N ASP A 371 -16.61 5.52 8.40
CA ASP A 371 -18.07 5.50 8.61
C ASP A 371 -18.53 4.72 9.85
N GLY A 372 -17.59 4.10 10.59
CA GLY A 372 -17.82 3.40 11.83
C GLY A 372 -17.94 1.89 11.73
N ASP A 373 -17.94 1.33 10.55
CA ASP A 373 -17.95 -0.13 10.37
C ASP A 373 -16.62 -0.73 10.82
N ARG A 374 -16.68 -1.90 11.41
CA ARG A 374 -15.50 -2.65 11.82
C ARG A 374 -15.02 -3.54 10.69
N TRP A 375 -13.71 -3.73 10.67
CA TRP A 375 -13.08 -4.64 9.74
C TRP A 375 -12.30 -5.72 10.49
N ASP A 376 -12.61 -6.97 10.19
CA ASP A 376 -11.90 -8.13 10.68
C ASP A 376 -11.05 -8.72 9.54
N LEU A 377 -9.79 -9.04 9.88
CA LEU A 377 -8.91 -9.75 8.97
C LEU A 377 -9.22 -11.25 9.08
N ASN A 378 -10.18 -11.69 8.29
CA ASN A 378 -10.51 -13.10 8.18
C ASN A 378 -9.74 -13.73 7.02
N TRP A 379 -8.47 -13.97 7.25
CA TRP A 379 -7.60 -14.55 6.23
C TRP A 379 -7.98 -15.98 5.89
N VAL A 380 -8.50 -16.70 6.87
CA VAL A 380 -8.99 -18.07 6.73
C VAL A 380 -10.47 -18.06 7.02
N ASP A 381 -11.23 -17.95 5.98
CA ASP A 381 -12.68 -17.93 5.98
C ASP A 381 -13.19 -19.36 5.80
N TRP A 382 -13.38 -20.06 6.92
CA TRP A 382 -13.74 -21.46 6.94
C TRP A 382 -15.14 -21.75 6.41
N ASP A 383 -16.07 -20.85 6.66
CA ASP A 383 -17.47 -20.97 6.36
C ASP A 383 -17.92 -20.08 5.20
N ASN A 384 -16.96 -19.31 4.64
CA ASN A 384 -17.19 -18.40 3.52
C ASN A 384 -18.20 -17.28 3.85
N ASP A 385 -18.28 -16.88 5.11
CA ASP A 385 -19.11 -15.75 5.55
C ASP A 385 -18.41 -14.39 5.48
N ARG A 386 -17.14 -14.42 5.10
CA ARG A 386 -16.22 -13.31 4.86
C ARG A 386 -15.82 -12.49 6.07
N HIS A 387 -16.41 -12.58 7.22
CA HIS A 387 -16.02 -11.81 8.42
C HIS A 387 -16.82 -12.20 9.66
N GLY A 388 -17.71 -13.16 9.56
CA GLY A 388 -18.66 -13.46 10.63
C GLY A 388 -18.02 -14.02 11.90
N ASP A 389 -16.97 -14.83 11.77
CA ASP A 389 -16.26 -15.40 12.92
C ASP A 389 -15.30 -14.43 13.61
N GLY A 390 -14.83 -13.41 12.90
CA GLY A 390 -14.24 -12.19 13.45
C GLY A 390 -13.24 -12.30 14.60
N TRP A 391 -12.49 -13.41 14.71
CA TRP A 391 -11.54 -13.61 15.82
C TRP A 391 -10.24 -12.79 15.69
N MET A 392 -9.96 -12.25 14.48
CA MET A 392 -8.81 -11.41 14.20
C MET A 392 -9.22 -10.02 13.72
N PRO A 393 -9.56 -9.09 14.61
CA PRO A 393 -9.79 -7.72 14.21
C PRO A 393 -8.50 -7.08 13.66
N VAL A 394 -8.66 -6.15 12.74
CA VAL A 394 -7.57 -5.28 12.33
C VAL A 394 -7.27 -4.30 13.45
N MET A 395 -5.99 -4.19 13.81
CA MET A 395 -5.52 -3.33 14.90
C MET A 395 -4.91 -2.04 14.34
N ASN A 396 -5.23 -0.92 14.96
CA ASN A 396 -4.67 0.38 14.59
C ASN A 396 -3.39 0.66 15.37
N ILE A 397 -2.24 0.55 14.72
CA ILE A 397 -0.92 0.83 15.30
C ILE A 397 -0.74 2.31 15.73
N GLY A 398 -1.58 3.22 15.24
CA GLY A 398 -1.63 4.61 15.69
C GLY A 398 -2.10 4.75 17.15
N VAL A 399 -2.88 3.79 17.65
CA VAL A 399 -3.38 3.77 19.02
C VAL A 399 -2.28 3.30 19.99
N ALA A 400 -2.04 4.09 21.04
CA ALA A 400 -0.90 3.91 21.94
C ALA A 400 -0.91 2.58 22.70
N SER A 401 -2.09 2.08 23.12
CA SER A 401 -2.22 0.81 23.84
C SER A 401 -1.65 -0.36 23.03
N TRP A 402 -2.04 -0.51 21.78
CA TRP A 402 -1.54 -1.53 20.86
C TRP A 402 -0.07 -1.31 20.51
N ARG A 403 0.30 -0.10 20.09
CA ARG A 403 1.67 0.24 19.72
C ARG A 403 2.68 -0.06 20.83
N ASN A 404 2.37 0.31 22.07
CA ASN A 404 3.24 0.06 23.22
C ASN A 404 3.35 -1.44 23.54
N TYR A 405 2.23 -2.15 23.48
CA TYR A 405 2.23 -3.59 23.70
C TYR A 405 3.12 -4.30 22.64
N LEU A 406 2.91 -4.01 21.37
CA LEU A 406 3.68 -4.61 20.28
C LEU A 406 5.18 -4.25 20.40
N ARG A 407 5.51 -2.99 20.68
CA ARG A 407 6.88 -2.56 20.94
C ARG A 407 7.55 -3.41 22.01
N ASP A 408 6.89 -3.59 23.15
CA ASP A 408 7.47 -4.32 24.28
C ASP A 408 7.64 -5.80 23.97
N ARG A 409 6.83 -6.37 23.09
CA ARG A 409 7.00 -7.75 22.62
C ARG A 409 8.18 -7.90 21.66
N ILE A 410 8.30 -7.00 20.70
CA ILE A 410 9.44 -7.00 19.75
C ILE A 410 10.75 -6.73 20.52
N ASP A 411 10.77 -5.71 21.38
CA ASP A 411 11.91 -5.37 22.25
C ASP A 411 12.42 -6.58 23.04
N ARG A 412 11.50 -7.34 23.63
CA ARG A 412 11.83 -8.55 24.38
C ARG A 412 12.47 -9.63 23.50
N VAL A 413 11.90 -9.89 22.33
CA VAL A 413 12.45 -10.91 21.42
C VAL A 413 13.85 -10.54 20.94
N ILE A 414 14.07 -9.27 20.59
CA ILE A 414 15.40 -8.78 20.22
C ILE A 414 16.37 -8.94 21.39
N THR A 415 15.98 -8.55 22.59
CA THR A 415 16.83 -8.62 23.80
C THR A 415 17.15 -10.06 24.19
N ASP A 416 16.16 -10.93 24.18
CA ASP A 416 16.30 -12.31 24.68
C ASP A 416 17.02 -13.22 23.69
N TYR A 417 16.87 -13.01 22.38
CA TYR A 417 17.39 -13.92 21.36
C TYR A 417 18.39 -13.28 20.39
N HIS A 418 18.60 -11.97 20.46
CA HIS A 418 19.56 -11.24 19.61
C HIS A 418 19.31 -11.38 18.11
N VAL A 419 18.05 -11.44 17.69
CA VAL A 419 17.70 -11.43 16.27
C VAL A 419 18.16 -10.13 15.58
N ASP A 420 18.63 -10.22 14.33
CA ASP A 420 19.21 -9.09 13.59
C ASP A 420 18.17 -8.16 12.99
N SER A 421 16.94 -8.64 12.88
CA SER A 421 15.84 -7.90 12.28
C SER A 421 14.48 -8.39 12.79
N TYR A 422 13.48 -7.56 12.61
CA TYR A 422 12.08 -7.91 12.87
C TYR A 422 11.24 -7.58 11.63
N PHE A 423 10.43 -8.55 11.24
CA PHE A 423 9.51 -8.43 10.12
C PHE A 423 8.12 -8.07 10.62
N MET A 424 7.54 -7.03 10.06
CA MET A 424 6.22 -6.51 10.39
C MET A 424 5.21 -6.95 9.32
N ASP A 425 4.49 -8.02 9.61
CA ASP A 425 3.43 -8.59 8.77
C ASP A 425 2.33 -7.56 8.54
N ILE A 426 1.87 -7.42 7.30
CA ILE A 426 0.89 -6.44 6.83
C ILE A 426 1.20 -4.97 7.24
N ALA A 427 2.50 -4.61 7.34
CA ALA A 427 2.89 -3.23 7.68
C ALA A 427 2.41 -2.19 6.66
N GLY A 428 2.20 -2.60 5.40
CA GLY A 428 1.65 -1.75 4.35
C GLY A 428 0.16 -1.47 4.49
N LEU A 429 -0.54 -2.08 5.45
CA LEU A 429 -1.93 -1.79 5.72
C LEU A 429 -2.06 -0.36 6.27
N TRP A 430 -2.90 0.41 5.63
CA TRP A 430 -3.34 1.70 6.11
C TRP A 430 -4.85 1.84 5.91
N GLU A 431 -5.55 2.25 6.93
CA GLU A 431 -7.00 2.44 6.91
C GLU A 431 -7.34 3.85 7.37
N ASN A 432 -8.22 4.53 6.63
CA ASN A 432 -8.78 5.79 7.10
C ASN A 432 -9.80 5.49 8.19
N ASN A 433 -9.50 5.86 9.42
CA ASN A 433 -10.26 5.49 10.60
C ASN A 433 -10.48 6.69 11.53
N PRO A 434 -11.45 6.63 12.46
CA PRO A 434 -11.75 7.74 13.35
C PRO A 434 -10.84 7.86 14.58
N LYS A 435 -9.85 6.96 14.74
CA LYS A 435 -9.06 6.89 16.00
C LYS A 435 -7.69 7.55 15.91
N ALA A 436 -6.85 7.13 14.97
CA ALA A 436 -5.47 7.61 14.89
C ALA A 436 -4.80 7.27 13.55
N ASP A 437 -3.74 8.00 13.20
CA ASP A 437 -2.94 7.78 12.00
C ASP A 437 -2.04 6.55 12.14
N MET A 438 -2.29 5.52 11.32
CA MET A 438 -1.50 4.29 11.32
C MET A 438 -0.06 4.52 10.83
N TYR A 439 0.16 5.45 9.88
CA TYR A 439 1.50 5.77 9.40
C TYR A 439 2.35 6.39 10.51
N VAL A 440 1.81 7.39 11.22
CA VAL A 440 2.49 8.02 12.36
C VAL A 440 2.77 7.00 13.45
N GLY A 441 1.83 6.11 13.73
CA GLY A 441 2.02 5.02 14.69
C GLY A 441 3.16 4.08 14.32
N THR A 442 3.24 3.70 13.04
CA THR A 442 4.34 2.87 12.51
C THR A 442 5.69 3.56 12.64
N GLN A 443 5.76 4.86 12.26
CA GLN A 443 6.98 5.65 12.45
C GLN A 443 7.43 5.68 13.92
N GLN A 444 6.51 5.91 14.84
CA GLN A 444 6.81 5.94 16.28
C GLN A 444 7.30 4.60 16.80
N LEU A 445 6.66 3.49 16.41
CA LEU A 445 7.09 2.15 16.81
C LEU A 445 8.53 1.85 16.36
N VAL A 446 8.79 2.06 15.05
CA VAL A 446 10.12 1.76 14.48
C VAL A 446 11.20 2.68 15.07
N ALA A 447 10.89 3.97 15.25
CA ALA A 447 11.82 4.91 15.87
C ALA A 447 12.12 4.54 17.34
N ASP A 448 11.11 4.06 18.10
CA ASP A 448 11.31 3.63 19.48
C ASP A 448 12.20 2.40 19.56
N LEU A 449 11.96 1.40 18.71
CA LEU A 449 12.77 0.18 18.63
C LEU A 449 14.19 0.49 18.14
N GLY A 450 14.36 1.35 17.14
CA GLY A 450 15.68 1.76 16.65
C GLY A 450 16.53 2.50 17.67
N ARG A 451 15.91 3.28 18.58
CA ARG A 451 16.64 3.88 19.72
C ARG A 451 17.09 2.86 20.75
N ARG A 452 16.31 1.80 20.99
CA ARG A 452 16.63 0.75 21.97
C ARG A 452 17.63 -0.26 21.42
N HIS A 453 17.53 -0.55 20.14
CA HIS A 453 18.32 -1.56 19.44
C HIS A 453 18.94 -0.99 18.15
N PRO A 454 19.96 -0.13 18.27
CA PRO A 454 20.66 0.41 17.11
C PRO A 454 21.23 -0.73 16.25
N GLY A 455 20.95 -0.71 14.95
CA GLY A 455 21.44 -1.71 14.00
C GLY A 455 20.53 -2.92 13.78
N VAL A 456 19.44 -3.07 14.54
CA VAL A 456 18.42 -4.07 14.26
C VAL A 456 17.49 -3.56 13.15
N LEU A 457 17.37 -4.33 12.06
CA LEU A 457 16.70 -3.93 10.82
C LEU A 457 15.17 -4.10 10.93
N PRO A 458 14.37 -3.05 10.72
CA PRO A 458 12.93 -3.17 10.49
C PRO A 458 12.66 -3.62 9.05
N ILE A 459 11.75 -4.60 8.87
CA ILE A 459 11.32 -5.09 7.57
C ILE A 459 9.80 -4.99 7.49
N ALA A 460 9.27 -4.44 6.38
CA ALA A 460 7.84 -4.37 6.14
C ALA A 460 7.36 -5.51 5.22
N GLU A 461 6.18 -6.06 5.49
CA GLU A 461 5.42 -6.69 4.45
C GLU A 461 4.62 -5.62 3.71
N MET A 462 4.86 -5.53 2.38
CA MET A 462 4.28 -4.49 1.53
C MET A 462 4.64 -3.07 2.00
N GLN A 463 4.54 -2.13 1.13
CA GLN A 463 4.71 -0.73 1.50
C GLN A 463 4.11 0.20 0.46
N TYR A 464 3.87 1.43 0.89
CA TYR A 464 3.54 2.57 0.06
C TYR A 464 4.64 3.63 0.24
N ASP A 465 4.66 4.63 -0.62
CA ASP A 465 5.73 5.62 -0.75
C ASP A 465 6.21 6.27 0.56
N ALA A 466 5.30 6.63 1.47
CA ALA A 466 5.68 7.23 2.75
C ALA A 466 6.46 6.26 3.66
N LEU A 467 6.16 4.95 3.61
CA LEU A 467 6.87 3.93 4.39
C LEU A 467 8.32 3.72 3.97
N LEU A 468 8.72 4.19 2.77
CA LEU A 468 10.12 4.16 2.33
C LEU A 468 11.04 4.95 3.28
N SER A 469 10.50 5.93 4.02
CA SER A 469 11.23 6.64 5.07
C SER A 469 11.48 5.80 6.31
N VAL A 470 10.69 4.74 6.53
CA VAL A 470 10.65 3.94 7.76
C VAL A 470 11.38 2.62 7.61
N PHE A 471 11.14 1.92 6.49
CA PHE A 471 11.65 0.58 6.26
C PHE A 471 12.68 0.57 5.13
N PRO A 472 13.93 0.19 5.39
CA PRO A 472 14.95 0.08 4.35
C PRO A 472 14.86 -1.22 3.52
N LEU A 473 14.11 -2.22 4.01
CA LEU A 473 13.84 -3.48 3.32
C LEU A 473 12.36 -3.82 3.41
N SER A 474 11.79 -4.32 2.31
CA SER A 474 10.43 -4.84 2.33
C SER A 474 10.29 -6.18 1.62
N GLN A 475 9.29 -6.94 2.03
CA GLN A 475 8.80 -8.09 1.32
C GLN A 475 7.70 -7.66 0.37
N VAL A 476 7.88 -7.92 -0.94
CA VAL A 476 6.93 -7.48 -1.96
C VAL A 476 6.16 -8.64 -2.55
N PRO A 477 4.83 -8.52 -2.70
CA PRO A 477 4.03 -9.53 -3.38
C PRO A 477 4.43 -9.65 -4.85
N ARG A 478 4.49 -10.86 -5.36
CA ARG A 478 4.90 -11.16 -6.75
C ARG A 478 4.03 -10.47 -7.82
N TYR A 479 2.78 -10.17 -7.50
CA TYR A 479 1.78 -9.64 -8.43
C TYR A 479 1.52 -8.14 -8.27
N SER A 480 2.24 -7.45 -7.38
CA SER A 480 2.14 -6.00 -7.27
C SER A 480 3.02 -5.33 -8.32
N GLN A 481 2.51 -4.26 -8.91
CA GLN A 481 3.33 -3.35 -9.71
C GLN A 481 4.15 -2.50 -8.74
N TYR A 482 5.34 -2.99 -8.40
CA TYR A 482 6.23 -2.26 -7.52
C TYR A 482 6.91 -1.13 -8.32
N PRO A 483 6.83 0.12 -7.86
CA PRO A 483 7.41 1.24 -8.60
C PRO A 483 8.94 1.17 -8.61
N ALA A 484 9.55 1.14 -9.80
CA ALA A 484 11.01 1.11 -9.93
C ALA A 484 11.70 2.30 -9.24
N GLY A 485 11.04 3.46 -9.16
CA GLY A 485 11.54 4.62 -8.45
C GLY A 485 11.76 4.42 -6.93
N PHE A 486 11.17 3.38 -6.33
CA PHE A 486 11.37 3.05 -4.92
C PHE A 486 12.77 2.50 -4.62
N TYR A 487 13.40 1.83 -5.59
CA TYR A 487 14.75 1.27 -5.42
C TYR A 487 15.86 2.29 -5.16
N ALA A 488 15.59 3.56 -5.39
CA ALA A 488 16.51 4.63 -4.98
C ALA A 488 16.56 4.81 -3.44
N TYR A 489 15.56 4.29 -2.72
CA TYR A 489 15.37 4.53 -1.29
C TYR A 489 15.36 3.26 -0.43
N VAL A 490 15.02 2.12 -1.01
CA VAL A 490 14.85 0.84 -0.31
C VAL A 490 15.32 -0.32 -1.18
N ASP A 491 15.57 -1.48 -0.55
CA ASP A 491 15.67 -2.77 -1.23
C ASP A 491 14.45 -3.62 -0.90
N ASP A 492 14.26 -4.71 -1.63
CA ASP A 492 13.17 -5.63 -1.39
C ASP A 492 13.55 -7.09 -1.68
N TYR A 493 12.73 -8.00 -1.17
CA TYR A 493 12.83 -9.41 -1.47
C TYR A 493 11.48 -10.00 -1.85
N ASN A 494 11.50 -11.10 -2.59
CA ASN A 494 10.29 -11.76 -3.03
C ASN A 494 9.51 -12.31 -1.83
N HIS A 495 8.20 -12.00 -1.81
CA HIS A 495 7.28 -12.51 -0.79
C HIS A 495 7.28 -14.04 -0.72
N LEU A 496 7.33 -14.68 -1.87
CA LEU A 496 7.26 -16.13 -2.01
C LEU A 496 8.22 -16.65 -3.03
N SER A 497 8.76 -17.83 -2.77
CA SER A 497 9.19 -18.71 -3.83
C SER A 497 7.96 -19.20 -4.63
N THR A 498 8.15 -19.52 -5.90
CA THR A 498 7.07 -20.07 -6.74
C THR A 498 6.56 -21.36 -6.09
N PRO A 499 5.24 -21.49 -5.84
CA PRO A 499 4.70 -22.74 -5.31
C PRO A 499 4.95 -23.91 -6.27
N ALA A 500 5.05 -25.11 -5.74
CA ALA A 500 5.10 -26.31 -6.55
C ALA A 500 3.84 -26.41 -7.44
N PRO A 501 3.94 -26.98 -8.66
CA PRO A 501 2.78 -27.15 -9.52
C PRO A 501 1.62 -27.84 -8.80
N SER A 502 0.40 -27.39 -9.05
CA SER A 502 -0.85 -27.87 -8.44
C SER A 502 -1.02 -27.63 -6.93
N SER A 503 -0.13 -26.89 -6.29
CA SER A 503 -0.26 -26.50 -4.90
C SER A 503 -0.89 -25.13 -4.80
N GLY A 504 -2.06 -25.03 -4.18
CA GLY A 504 -2.71 -23.76 -3.89
C GLY A 504 -2.01 -23.03 -2.74
N SER A 505 -2.16 -21.71 -2.66
CA SER A 505 -1.81 -20.95 -1.48
C SER A 505 -2.90 -21.13 -0.42
N THR A 506 -2.54 -21.60 0.75
CA THR A 506 -3.43 -21.66 1.92
C THR A 506 -3.17 -20.49 2.88
N GLY A 507 -2.61 -19.40 2.37
CA GLY A 507 -2.21 -18.24 3.17
C GLY A 507 -0.89 -18.41 3.90
N VAL A 508 -0.36 -19.60 3.89
CA VAL A 508 0.98 -19.94 4.36
C VAL A 508 1.75 -20.35 3.14
N HIS A 509 2.88 -19.82 2.95
CA HIS A 509 3.75 -19.98 1.80
C HIS A 509 4.38 -21.37 1.81
N GLU A 510 3.53 -22.37 1.67
CA GLU A 510 3.77 -23.75 2.01
C GLU A 510 4.62 -24.50 1.00
N TYR A 511 4.66 -23.97 -0.21
CA TYR A 511 5.23 -24.68 -1.33
C TYR A 511 6.27 -23.83 -1.99
N GLY A 512 7.44 -23.79 -1.43
CA GLY A 512 8.24 -22.93 -2.17
C GLY A 512 9.69 -23.34 -2.23
N PHE A 513 10.08 -23.86 -3.30
CA PHE A 513 11.41 -23.61 -3.81
C PHE A 513 11.29 -22.68 -5.03
N SER A 514 12.19 -21.75 -5.13
CA SER A 514 12.28 -20.94 -6.34
C SER A 514 12.63 -21.85 -7.52
N ASN A 515 11.84 -21.75 -8.59
CA ASN A 515 12.28 -22.36 -9.84
C ASN A 515 13.65 -21.73 -10.20
N PRO A 516 14.72 -22.51 -10.38
CA PRO A 516 16.05 -21.99 -10.71
C PRO A 516 16.06 -21.07 -11.93
N ARG A 517 15.14 -21.30 -12.88
CA ARG A 517 14.96 -20.46 -14.06
C ARG A 517 14.34 -19.11 -13.79
N SER A 518 13.72 -18.91 -12.64
CA SER A 518 13.11 -17.62 -12.24
C SER A 518 14.08 -16.72 -11.48
N ILE A 519 15.21 -17.23 -11.05
CA ILE A 519 16.26 -16.45 -10.37
C ILE A 519 17.29 -16.03 -11.41
N THR A 520 17.35 -14.75 -11.72
CA THR A 520 18.33 -14.18 -12.66
C THR A 520 19.37 -13.35 -11.91
N ALA A 521 20.58 -13.27 -12.47
CA ALA A 521 21.66 -12.46 -11.88
C ALA A 521 21.34 -10.95 -11.81
N THR A 522 20.36 -10.50 -12.58
CA THR A 522 19.92 -9.09 -12.66
C THR A 522 18.57 -8.85 -11.98
N GLN A 523 18.04 -9.84 -11.29
CA GLN A 523 16.76 -9.72 -10.59
C GLN A 523 16.89 -8.72 -9.42
N ARG A 524 16.07 -7.68 -9.43
CA ARG A 524 16.07 -6.65 -8.37
C ARG A 524 15.63 -7.21 -7.02
N PRO A 525 14.44 -7.80 -6.85
CA PRO A 525 14.08 -8.37 -5.55
C PRO A 525 15.07 -9.47 -5.16
N ILE A 526 15.55 -9.45 -3.94
CA ILE A 526 16.35 -10.53 -3.39
C ILE A 526 15.53 -11.83 -3.48
N PRO A 527 16.03 -12.90 -4.10
CA PRO A 527 15.28 -14.14 -4.25
C PRO A 527 15.03 -14.79 -2.88
N THR A 528 13.88 -15.41 -2.73
CA THR A 528 13.48 -16.13 -1.52
C THR A 528 13.29 -17.61 -1.82
N ILE A 529 13.80 -18.47 -0.93
CA ILE A 529 13.52 -19.90 -0.92
C ILE A 529 12.77 -20.21 0.37
N THR A 530 11.59 -20.83 0.26
CA THR A 530 10.76 -21.22 1.40
C THR A 530 10.89 -22.71 1.67
N PHE A 531 11.16 -23.05 2.91
CA PHE A 531 11.17 -24.41 3.40
C PHE A 531 9.93 -24.65 4.26
N ALA A 532 9.05 -25.53 3.80
CA ALA A 532 7.86 -25.96 4.51
C ALA A 532 7.66 -27.47 4.36
N GLY A 533 7.31 -28.14 5.45
CA GLY A 533 7.03 -29.58 5.44
C GLY A 533 8.21 -30.42 4.92
N ASP A 534 7.99 -31.12 3.83
CA ASP A 534 8.98 -32.01 3.20
C ASP A 534 9.76 -31.38 2.03
N THR A 535 9.61 -30.07 1.81
CA THR A 535 10.26 -29.32 0.71
C THR A 535 11.77 -29.58 0.67
N PHE A 536 12.43 -29.56 1.83
CA PHE A 536 13.88 -29.78 1.92
C PHE A 536 14.29 -31.17 1.45
N ASP A 537 13.53 -32.18 1.80
CA ASP A 537 13.88 -33.58 1.50
C ASP A 537 13.55 -33.91 0.03
N LYS A 538 12.43 -33.42 -0.48
CA LYS A 538 11.96 -33.72 -1.84
C LYS A 538 12.69 -32.94 -2.93
N TYR A 539 13.09 -31.71 -2.69
CA TYR A 539 13.55 -30.79 -3.72
C TYR A 539 14.98 -30.27 -3.48
N ARG A 540 15.79 -31.03 -2.77
CA ARG A 540 17.14 -30.61 -2.37
C ARG A 540 18.03 -30.19 -3.55
N GLU A 541 17.98 -30.88 -4.67
CA GLU A 541 18.77 -30.56 -5.87
C GLU A 541 18.30 -29.24 -6.52
N GLN A 542 16.99 -29.06 -6.66
CA GLN A 542 16.41 -27.83 -7.21
C GLN A 542 16.69 -26.63 -6.31
N ILE A 543 16.64 -26.83 -4.98
CA ILE A 543 17.00 -25.81 -4.02
C ILE A 543 18.48 -25.44 -4.15
N ALA A 544 19.38 -26.44 -4.27
CA ALA A 544 20.81 -26.17 -4.50
C ALA A 544 21.05 -25.38 -5.78
N GLN A 545 20.36 -25.71 -6.88
CA GLN A 545 20.42 -24.94 -8.14
C GLN A 545 19.93 -23.51 -7.95
N SER A 546 18.84 -23.30 -7.22
CA SER A 546 18.31 -21.98 -6.91
C SER A 546 19.29 -21.14 -6.07
N ILE A 547 19.97 -21.76 -5.10
CA ILE A 547 21.02 -21.11 -4.31
C ILE A 547 22.20 -20.71 -5.20
N GLN A 548 22.63 -21.57 -6.14
CA GLN A 548 23.72 -21.22 -7.06
C GLN A 548 23.32 -20.04 -7.98
N ALA A 549 22.06 -19.98 -8.42
CA ALA A 549 21.56 -18.83 -9.17
C ALA A 549 21.57 -17.55 -8.33
N ALA A 550 21.16 -17.61 -7.05
CA ALA A 550 21.20 -16.48 -6.14
C ALA A 550 22.63 -15.98 -5.87
N LYS A 551 23.64 -16.89 -5.76
CA LYS A 551 25.04 -16.50 -5.60
C LYS A 551 25.57 -15.66 -6.76
N ALA A 552 25.08 -15.89 -7.96
CA ALA A 552 25.46 -15.15 -9.17
C ALA A 552 24.86 -13.73 -9.23
N ARG A 553 23.90 -13.42 -8.33
CA ARG A 553 23.29 -12.09 -8.26
C ARG A 553 24.35 -11.03 -7.99
N LYS A 554 24.37 -10.01 -8.84
CA LYS A 554 25.18 -8.81 -8.59
C LYS A 554 24.43 -7.92 -7.61
N VAL A 555 25.05 -7.61 -6.50
CA VAL A 555 24.57 -6.58 -5.58
C VAL A 555 25.02 -5.24 -6.17
N GLU A 556 24.09 -4.40 -6.61
CA GLU A 556 24.35 -3.05 -7.13
C GLU A 556 24.35 -2.01 -6.01
#